data_840b6e3b3628d9ad41ed6c823f636748
#
_entry.id   840b6e3b3628d9ad41ed6c823f636748
#
_cell.length_a   1.000
_cell.length_b   1.000
_cell.length_c   1.000
_cell.angle_alpha   90.00
_cell.angle_beta   90.00
_cell.angle_gamma   90.00
#
_symmetry.space_group_name_H-M   'P 1'
#
loop_
_entity.id
_entity.type
_entity.pdbx_description
1 polymer ?
#
loop_
_entity_poly.entity_id
_entity_poly.type
_entity_poly.pdbx_seq_one_letter_code
_entity_poly.pdbx_strand_id
1 'polypeptide(L)'
;MEQVPTDKSAPPPADNAAKPPRSDNVPAGESSSKQTQIDVAPPANDAKSHPSANLDSDVDEFTPYNPMKAMKDVEVGDFYYKQENYNAAISRYREALEYKPHDGEATFKLAEVLRKTGDVAGATENYEDYLKALPNGPHAKKAREALQKLKSESGKTARAEK
;
A
#
# COMPACT_ATOMS: atom_id res chain seq x y z
N MET A 1 -26.79 -35.27 -49.47
CA MET A 1 -25.52 -34.74 -50.03
C MET A 1 -25.68 -33.24 -50.08
N GLU A 2 -25.23 -32.55 -49.08
CA GLU A 2 -25.37 -31.10 -49.00
C GLU A 2 -23.97 -30.53 -48.70
N GLN A 3 -23.45 -29.79 -49.69
CA GLN A 3 -22.11 -29.26 -49.72
C GLN A 3 -22.07 -27.97 -48.90
N VAL A 4 -21.19 -27.93 -47.90
CA VAL A 4 -20.88 -26.73 -47.13
C VAL A 4 -19.89 -25.87 -47.95
N PRO A 5 -20.21 -24.60 -48.22
CA PRO A 5 -19.25 -23.72 -48.87
C PRO A 5 -18.15 -23.28 -47.89
N THR A 6 -16.91 -23.59 -48.24
CA THR A 6 -15.76 -23.09 -47.54
C THR A 6 -15.53 -21.64 -47.94
N ASP A 7 -15.83 -20.71 -47.04
CA ASP A 7 -15.46 -19.30 -47.17
C ASP A 7 -13.96 -19.13 -46.89
N LYS A 8 -13.21 -18.95 -48.01
CA LYS A 8 -11.80 -18.54 -47.99
C LYS A 8 -11.75 -17.02 -48.04
N SER A 9 -11.94 -16.37 -46.91
CA SER A 9 -11.63 -14.94 -46.78
C SER A 9 -10.51 -14.77 -45.76
N ALA A 10 -9.27 -15.07 -46.15
CA ALA A 10 -8.13 -14.65 -45.44
C ALA A 10 -7.83 -13.18 -45.79
N PRO A 11 -7.62 -12.28 -44.80
CA PRO A 11 -7.20 -10.92 -45.12
C PRO A 11 -5.83 -10.92 -45.79
N PRO A 12 -5.57 -10.00 -46.74
CA PRO A 12 -4.27 -9.92 -47.40
C PRO A 12 -3.18 -9.53 -46.42
N PRO A 13 -1.94 -9.96 -46.61
CA PRO A 13 -0.82 -9.57 -45.77
C PRO A 13 -0.61 -8.07 -45.87
N ALA A 14 -0.50 -7.43 -44.73
CA ALA A 14 -0.22 -5.99 -44.58
C ALA A 14 1.27 -5.70 -44.81
N ASP A 15 1.73 -5.91 -46.04
CA ASP A 15 3.05 -5.49 -46.53
C ASP A 15 2.85 -4.27 -47.44
N ASN A 16 2.67 -3.11 -46.85
CA ASN A 16 3.02 -1.79 -47.41
C ASN A 16 2.64 -0.66 -46.41
N ALA A 17 3.06 -0.78 -45.17
CA ALA A 17 3.20 0.41 -44.36
C ALA A 17 4.45 1.13 -44.85
N ALA A 18 4.26 2.14 -45.68
CA ALA A 18 5.33 3.04 -46.14
C ALA A 18 6.03 3.59 -44.88
N LYS A 19 7.27 3.15 -44.68
CA LYS A 19 8.17 3.66 -43.67
C LYS A 19 8.26 5.16 -43.86
N PRO A 20 7.98 5.99 -42.89
CA PRO A 20 8.13 7.43 -43.03
C PRO A 20 9.58 7.75 -43.40
N PRO A 21 9.85 8.72 -44.29
CA PRO A 21 11.20 9.08 -44.66
C PRO A 21 11.98 9.46 -43.41
N ARG A 22 13.02 8.68 -43.09
CA ARG A 22 14.01 9.07 -42.10
C ARG A 22 14.72 10.29 -42.68
N SER A 23 14.52 11.42 -42.07
CA SER A 23 15.36 12.59 -42.33
C SER A 23 16.74 12.28 -41.75
N ASP A 24 17.66 11.80 -42.60
CA ASP A 24 19.03 11.45 -42.22
C ASP A 24 19.91 12.70 -42.00
N ASN A 25 19.31 13.82 -41.66
CA ASN A 25 20.01 15.07 -41.45
C ASN A 25 19.71 15.70 -40.09
N VAL A 26 19.80 14.88 -39.04
CA VAL A 26 19.87 15.38 -37.66
C VAL A 26 21.35 15.38 -37.28
N PRO A 27 21.99 16.52 -37.05
CA PRO A 27 23.38 16.55 -36.59
C PRO A 27 23.44 15.82 -35.25
N ALA A 28 24.35 14.83 -35.21
CA ALA A 28 24.61 14.09 -33.97
C ALA A 28 25.23 15.03 -32.93
N GLY A 29 24.42 15.57 -32.03
CA GLY A 29 24.96 16.43 -30.98
C GLY A 29 23.96 17.14 -30.11
N GLU A 30 22.71 17.24 -30.50
CA GLU A 30 21.74 17.99 -29.68
C GLU A 30 20.55 17.12 -29.22
N SER A 31 20.79 16.31 -28.22
CA SER A 31 19.71 15.82 -27.42
C SER A 31 19.11 17.01 -26.66
N SER A 32 17.92 17.40 -27.05
CA SER A 32 17.15 18.53 -26.46
C SER A 32 17.00 18.44 -24.93
N SER A 33 17.31 17.30 -24.35
CA SER A 33 17.29 17.07 -22.89
C SER A 33 18.48 17.67 -22.14
N LYS A 34 19.53 18.12 -22.81
CA LYS A 34 20.67 18.82 -22.16
C LYS A 34 20.45 20.31 -21.97
N GLN A 35 19.54 20.93 -22.71
CA GLN A 35 19.29 22.36 -22.62
C GLN A 35 18.17 22.76 -21.64
N THR A 36 17.42 21.79 -21.14
CA THR A 36 16.35 22.01 -20.15
C THR A 36 16.69 21.39 -18.81
N GLN A 37 17.97 21.24 -18.49
CA GLN A 37 18.38 20.86 -17.16
C GLN A 37 18.13 22.05 -16.24
N ILE A 38 16.97 22.06 -15.59
CA ILE A 38 16.67 23.02 -14.53
C ILE A 38 17.67 22.71 -13.41
N ASP A 39 18.57 23.67 -13.15
CA ASP A 39 19.46 23.58 -12.01
C ASP A 39 18.59 23.80 -10.76
N VAL A 40 18.30 22.69 -10.05
CA VAL A 40 17.56 22.70 -8.80
C VAL A 40 18.49 22.86 -7.58
N ALA A 41 19.76 23.13 -7.83
CA ALA A 41 20.68 23.43 -6.74
C ALA A 41 20.24 24.72 -6.03
N PRO A 42 20.19 24.72 -4.71
CA PRO A 42 19.85 25.93 -3.96
C PRO A 42 20.87 27.05 -4.27
N PRO A 43 20.43 28.32 -4.28
CA PRO A 43 21.31 29.46 -4.55
C PRO A 43 22.53 29.46 -3.63
N ALA A 44 23.69 29.87 -4.14
CA ALA A 44 24.89 30.02 -3.32
C ALA A 44 24.59 31.00 -2.17
N ASN A 45 24.68 30.53 -0.94
CA ASN A 45 24.34 31.18 0.34
C ASN A 45 22.95 30.85 0.92
N ASP A 46 22.19 29.97 0.33
CA ASP A 46 20.89 29.57 0.88
C ASP A 46 21.02 29.00 2.30
N ALA A 47 22.05 28.19 2.56
CA ALA A 47 22.37 27.67 3.88
C ALA A 47 22.69 28.76 4.95
N LYS A 48 23.07 29.97 4.53
CA LYS A 48 23.28 31.10 5.45
C LYS A 48 21.98 31.87 5.73
N SER A 49 21.09 31.89 4.75
CA SER A 49 19.78 32.55 4.85
C SER A 49 18.76 31.66 5.57
N HIS A 50 18.95 30.37 5.51
CA HIS A 50 18.08 29.35 6.12
C HIS A 50 18.89 28.34 6.93
N PRO A 51 19.42 28.72 8.11
CA PRO A 51 20.28 27.85 8.94
C PRO A 51 19.56 26.59 9.45
N SER A 52 18.24 26.56 9.39
CA SER A 52 17.42 25.38 9.69
C SER A 52 17.24 24.42 8.51
N ALA A 53 17.79 24.72 7.35
CA ALA A 53 17.76 23.85 6.18
C ALA A 53 18.80 22.72 6.21
N ASN A 54 19.53 22.55 7.32
CA ASN A 54 20.26 21.33 7.60
C ASN A 54 19.27 20.23 8.02
N LEU A 55 18.48 19.78 7.05
CA LEU A 55 17.45 18.74 7.16
C LEU A 55 18.02 17.32 7.14
N ASP A 56 19.30 17.15 7.53
CA ASP A 56 19.97 15.85 7.48
C ASP A 56 19.66 14.92 8.65
N SER A 57 18.82 15.31 9.61
CA SER A 57 18.58 14.47 10.78
C SER A 57 17.13 14.18 11.15
N ASP A 58 16.15 14.85 10.53
CA ASP A 58 14.75 14.69 10.91
C ASP A 58 13.81 14.53 9.68
N VAL A 59 14.32 14.04 8.56
CA VAL A 59 13.42 13.49 7.56
C VAL A 59 13.00 12.13 8.10
N ASP A 60 11.92 12.09 8.86
CA ASP A 60 11.14 10.86 9.02
C ASP A 60 11.03 10.24 7.65
N GLU A 61 11.53 9.01 7.51
CA GLU A 61 11.55 8.30 6.23
C GLU A 61 10.14 8.32 5.65
N PHE A 62 9.90 9.31 4.76
CA PHE A 62 8.58 9.54 4.19
C PHE A 62 8.19 8.29 3.41
N THR A 63 7.37 7.45 4.00
CA THR A 63 6.81 6.29 3.32
C THR A 63 5.76 6.77 2.34
N PRO A 64 6.04 6.75 1.03
CA PRO A 64 5.09 7.25 0.04
C PRO A 64 3.84 6.40 0.06
N TYR A 65 2.67 7.05 -0.01
CA TYR A 65 1.38 6.37 -0.11
C TYR A 65 1.38 5.37 -1.28
N ASN A 66 1.28 4.08 -0.97
CA ASN A 66 1.33 3.00 -1.94
C ASN A 66 0.29 1.91 -1.62
N PRO A 67 -0.96 2.07 -2.10
CA PRO A 67 -2.04 1.13 -1.80
C PRO A 67 -1.80 -0.28 -2.37
N MET A 68 -1.05 -0.40 -3.47
CA MET A 68 -0.73 -1.71 -4.06
C MET A 68 0.24 -2.48 -3.17
N LYS A 69 1.23 -1.80 -2.60
CA LYS A 69 2.17 -2.40 -1.66
C LYS A 69 1.46 -2.77 -0.36
N ALA A 70 0.62 -1.89 0.17
CA ALA A 70 -0.20 -2.17 1.35
C ALA A 70 -1.05 -3.42 1.18
N MET A 71 -1.74 -3.57 0.05
CA MET A 71 -2.54 -4.76 -0.25
C MET A 71 -1.69 -6.03 -0.29
N LYS A 72 -0.51 -5.98 -0.89
CA LYS A 72 0.42 -7.11 -0.92
C LYS A 72 0.91 -7.48 0.47
N ASP A 73 1.22 -6.50 1.32
CA ASP A 73 1.63 -6.75 2.70
C ASP A 73 0.50 -7.36 3.53
N VAL A 74 -0.77 -6.99 3.28
CA VAL A 74 -1.94 -7.65 3.87
C VAL A 74 -2.02 -9.11 3.45
N GLU A 75 -1.84 -9.44 2.16
CA GLU A 75 -1.84 -10.83 1.68
C GLU A 75 -0.72 -11.66 2.31
N VAL A 76 0.47 -11.10 2.43
CA VAL A 76 1.61 -11.75 3.10
C VAL A 76 1.34 -11.92 4.59
N GLY A 77 0.71 -10.93 5.23
CA GLY A 77 0.24 -11.02 6.61
C GLY A 77 -0.75 -12.18 6.82
N ASP A 78 -1.71 -12.33 5.90
CA ASP A 78 -2.69 -13.42 5.91
C ASP A 78 -2.01 -14.81 5.76
N PHE A 79 -0.98 -14.88 4.96
CA PHE A 79 -0.19 -16.11 4.82
C PHE A 79 0.47 -16.49 6.15
N TYR A 80 1.13 -15.55 6.83
CA TYR A 80 1.74 -15.80 8.14
C TYR A 80 0.70 -16.08 9.22
N TYR A 81 -0.45 -15.43 9.18
CA TYR A 81 -1.56 -15.68 10.10
C TYR A 81 -2.07 -17.13 10.01
N LYS A 82 -2.21 -17.65 8.78
CA LYS A 82 -2.60 -19.06 8.55
C LYS A 82 -1.58 -20.06 9.04
N GLN A 83 -0.31 -19.68 9.08
CA GLN A 83 0.77 -20.48 9.64
C GLN A 83 0.96 -20.29 11.16
N GLU A 84 0.06 -19.55 11.80
CA GLU A 84 0.13 -19.19 13.22
C GLU A 84 1.39 -18.40 13.61
N ASN A 85 2.12 -17.88 12.62
CA ASN A 85 3.24 -16.98 12.86
C ASN A 85 2.73 -15.55 13.07
N TYR A 86 2.15 -15.32 14.25
CA TYR A 86 1.47 -14.07 14.57
C TYR A 86 2.41 -12.86 14.60
N ASN A 87 3.65 -13.02 15.04
CA ASN A 87 4.61 -11.91 15.07
C ASN A 87 4.93 -11.40 13.66
N ALA A 88 5.15 -12.32 12.71
CA ALA A 88 5.37 -11.93 11.32
C ALA A 88 4.11 -11.33 10.69
N ALA A 89 2.93 -11.84 11.01
CA ALA A 89 1.66 -11.28 10.55
C ALA A 89 1.46 -9.84 11.06
N ILE A 90 1.72 -9.56 12.34
CA ILE A 90 1.65 -8.23 12.94
C ILE A 90 2.58 -7.26 12.22
N SER A 91 3.83 -7.66 11.96
CA SER A 91 4.80 -6.80 11.24
C SER A 91 4.29 -6.45 9.85
N ARG A 92 3.74 -7.41 9.11
CA ARG A 92 3.21 -7.17 7.76
C ARG A 92 1.98 -6.27 7.74
N TYR A 93 1.04 -6.46 8.67
CA TYR A 93 -0.13 -5.59 8.74
C TYR A 93 0.24 -4.16 9.18
N ARG A 94 1.25 -3.98 10.04
CA ARG A 94 1.77 -2.65 10.37
C ARG A 94 2.44 -1.98 9.17
N GLU A 95 3.26 -2.72 8.44
CA GLU A 95 3.88 -2.23 7.20
C GLU A 95 2.81 -1.82 6.16
N ALA A 96 1.74 -2.59 6.03
CA ALA A 96 0.61 -2.21 5.18
C ALA A 96 -0.02 -0.86 5.59
N LEU A 97 -0.13 -0.59 6.89
CA LEU A 97 -0.66 0.68 7.41
C LEU A 97 0.31 1.86 7.23
N GLU A 98 1.62 1.62 7.15
CA GLU A 98 2.60 2.65 6.78
C GLU A 98 2.40 3.11 5.33
N TYR A 99 2.15 2.16 4.39
CA TYR A 99 1.90 2.49 2.98
C TYR A 99 0.49 3.01 2.70
N LYS A 100 -0.49 2.60 3.49
CA LYS A 100 -1.89 3.04 3.38
C LYS A 100 -2.47 3.26 4.77
N PRO A 101 -2.24 4.44 5.35
CA PRO A 101 -2.84 4.81 6.64
C PRO A 101 -4.37 4.67 6.59
N HIS A 102 -4.95 4.21 7.68
CA HIS A 102 -6.40 3.98 7.83
C HIS A 102 -7.00 2.93 6.87
N ASP A 103 -6.18 1.99 6.38
CA ASP A 103 -6.71 0.84 5.67
C ASP A 103 -7.56 -0.03 6.60
N GLY A 104 -8.87 -0.10 6.34
CA GLY A 104 -9.79 -0.84 7.20
C GLY A 104 -9.51 -2.35 7.24
N GLU A 105 -9.08 -2.94 6.12
CA GLU A 105 -8.73 -4.36 6.06
C GLU A 105 -7.52 -4.67 6.93
N ALA A 106 -6.43 -3.92 6.75
CA ALA A 106 -5.19 -4.08 7.52
C ALA A 106 -5.44 -3.83 9.02
N THR A 107 -6.18 -2.76 9.37
CA THR A 107 -6.51 -2.42 10.76
C THR A 107 -7.31 -3.53 11.44
N PHE A 108 -8.35 -4.06 10.77
CA PHE A 108 -9.16 -5.14 11.32
C PHE A 108 -8.33 -6.42 11.51
N LYS A 109 -7.51 -6.80 10.52
CA LYS A 109 -6.66 -8.00 10.60
C LYS A 109 -5.59 -7.86 11.68
N LEU A 110 -4.99 -6.70 11.83
CA LEU A 110 -4.06 -6.41 12.91
C LEU A 110 -4.73 -6.59 14.28
N ALA A 111 -5.94 -6.07 14.46
CA ALA A 111 -6.71 -6.26 15.68
C ALA A 111 -6.99 -7.75 15.99
N GLU A 112 -7.34 -8.55 14.98
CA GLU A 112 -7.55 -10.00 15.15
C GLU A 112 -6.30 -10.73 15.61
N VAL A 113 -5.15 -10.41 15.03
CA VAL A 113 -3.88 -11.04 15.42
C VAL A 113 -3.47 -10.61 16.82
N LEU A 114 -3.54 -9.34 17.16
CA LEU A 114 -3.24 -8.83 18.50
C LEU A 114 -4.12 -9.51 19.56
N ARG A 115 -5.42 -9.70 19.25
CA ARG A 115 -6.30 -10.47 20.12
C ARG A 115 -5.86 -11.93 20.30
N LYS A 116 -5.34 -12.56 19.23
CA LYS A 116 -4.82 -13.93 19.28
C LYS A 116 -3.54 -14.05 20.09
N THR A 117 -2.69 -13.06 20.07
CA THR A 117 -1.46 -13.01 20.86
C THR A 117 -1.66 -12.57 22.31
N GLY A 118 -2.89 -12.19 22.68
CA GLY A 118 -3.22 -11.74 24.03
C GLY A 118 -2.94 -10.25 24.29
N ASP A 119 -2.57 -9.50 23.28
CA ASP A 119 -2.49 -8.02 23.40
C ASP A 119 -3.88 -7.41 23.31
N VAL A 120 -4.57 -7.42 24.47
CA VAL A 120 -5.93 -6.90 24.61
C VAL A 120 -6.01 -5.40 24.34
N ALA A 121 -5.00 -4.65 24.78
CA ALA A 121 -4.97 -3.19 24.61
C ALA A 121 -4.84 -2.81 23.14
N GLY A 122 -3.83 -3.34 22.46
CA GLY A 122 -3.62 -3.10 21.03
C GLY A 122 -4.79 -3.60 20.17
N ALA A 123 -5.38 -4.76 20.51
CA ALA A 123 -6.56 -5.28 19.81
C ALA A 123 -7.76 -4.33 19.96
N THR A 124 -8.01 -3.82 21.16
CA THR A 124 -9.12 -2.90 21.44
C THR A 124 -8.97 -1.62 20.64
N GLU A 125 -7.80 -1.00 20.67
CA GLU A 125 -7.49 0.23 19.94
C GLU A 125 -7.74 0.06 18.43
N ASN A 126 -7.19 -0.99 17.83
CA ASN A 126 -7.34 -1.23 16.40
C ASN A 126 -8.79 -1.57 16.00
N TYR A 127 -9.57 -2.29 16.82
CA TYR A 127 -11.00 -2.48 16.54
C TYR A 127 -11.79 -1.17 16.64
N GLU A 128 -11.48 -0.30 17.60
CA GLU A 128 -12.11 1.01 17.71
C GLU A 128 -11.76 1.91 16.54
N ASP A 129 -10.51 1.92 16.09
CA ASP A 129 -10.06 2.68 14.91
C ASP A 129 -10.72 2.18 13.63
N TYR A 130 -10.85 0.86 13.48
CA TYR A 130 -11.63 0.29 12.39
C TYR A 130 -13.08 0.81 12.39
N LEU A 131 -13.75 0.79 13.54
CA LEU A 131 -15.13 1.23 13.64
C LEU A 131 -15.32 2.75 13.51
N LYS A 132 -14.30 3.56 13.84
CA LYS A 132 -14.29 5.00 13.54
C LYS A 132 -14.22 5.25 12.05
N ALA A 133 -13.33 4.54 11.35
CA ALA A 133 -13.16 4.69 9.91
C ALA A 133 -14.33 4.11 9.12
N LEU A 134 -14.81 2.92 9.50
CA LEU A 134 -15.82 2.14 8.78
C LEU A 134 -16.91 1.61 9.73
N PRO A 135 -17.81 2.46 10.25
CA PRO A 135 -18.82 2.07 11.22
C PRO A 135 -19.81 1.01 10.70
N ASN A 136 -20.01 0.95 9.40
CA ASN A 136 -20.88 -0.02 8.72
C ASN A 136 -20.10 -0.89 7.71
N GLY A 137 -18.78 -1.00 7.89
CA GLY A 137 -17.92 -1.80 7.03
C GLY A 137 -18.18 -3.31 7.14
N PRO A 138 -17.57 -4.11 6.27
CA PRO A 138 -17.82 -5.57 6.18
C PRO A 138 -17.48 -6.30 7.49
N HIS A 139 -16.55 -5.78 8.29
CA HIS A 139 -16.13 -6.39 9.55
C HIS A 139 -16.70 -5.68 10.79
N ALA A 140 -17.54 -4.64 10.64
CA ALA A 140 -18.03 -3.83 11.74
C ALA A 140 -18.78 -4.64 12.81
N LYS A 141 -19.57 -5.65 12.41
CA LYS A 141 -20.25 -6.55 13.33
C LYS A 141 -19.26 -7.36 14.16
N LYS A 142 -18.28 -7.98 13.48
CA LYS A 142 -17.24 -8.79 14.14
C LYS A 142 -16.38 -7.94 15.08
N ALA A 143 -16.02 -6.72 14.69
CA ALA A 143 -15.26 -5.80 15.52
C ALA A 143 -16.01 -5.43 16.81
N ARG A 144 -17.31 -5.13 16.72
CA ARG A 144 -18.14 -4.86 17.90
C ARG A 144 -18.27 -6.07 18.84
N GLU A 145 -18.47 -7.25 18.28
CA GLU A 145 -18.53 -8.50 19.07
C GLU A 145 -17.21 -8.79 19.77
N ALA A 146 -16.07 -8.59 19.06
CA ALA A 146 -14.75 -8.75 19.64
C ALA A 146 -14.51 -7.76 20.79
N LEU A 147 -14.85 -6.48 20.61
CA LEU A 147 -14.75 -5.47 21.66
C LEU A 147 -15.59 -5.81 22.90
N GLN A 148 -16.81 -6.32 22.72
CA GLN A 148 -17.64 -6.76 23.86
C GLN A 148 -16.97 -7.91 24.62
N LYS A 149 -16.40 -8.89 23.92
CA LYS A 149 -15.68 -10.00 24.55
C LYS A 149 -14.46 -9.50 25.32
N LEU A 150 -13.61 -8.68 24.72
CA LEU A 150 -12.43 -8.12 25.35
C LEU A 150 -12.78 -7.32 26.62
N LYS A 151 -13.82 -6.48 26.56
CA LYS A 151 -14.32 -5.73 27.72
C LYS A 151 -14.84 -6.66 28.83
N SER A 152 -15.51 -7.75 28.49
CA SER A 152 -16.00 -8.72 29.47
C SER A 152 -14.88 -9.53 30.13
N GLU A 153 -13.83 -9.84 29.38
CA GLU A 153 -12.65 -10.59 29.85
C GLU A 153 -11.78 -9.73 30.76
N SER A 154 -11.50 -8.48 30.37
CA SER A 154 -10.75 -7.54 31.19
C SER A 154 -11.46 -7.20 32.52
N GLY A 155 -12.80 -7.12 32.52
CA GLY A 155 -13.59 -6.94 33.74
C GLY A 155 -13.56 -8.15 34.70
N LYS A 156 -13.36 -9.37 34.17
CA LYS A 156 -13.23 -10.59 35.01
C LYS A 156 -11.87 -10.68 35.67
N THR A 157 -10.79 -10.35 34.94
CA THR A 157 -9.42 -10.34 35.48
C THR A 157 -9.25 -9.29 36.57
N ALA A 158 -9.77 -8.10 36.37
CA ALA A 158 -9.73 -7.03 37.39
C ALA A 158 -10.53 -7.39 38.67
N ARG A 159 -11.50 -8.29 38.57
CA ARG A 159 -12.30 -8.74 39.74
C ARG A 159 -11.68 -9.92 40.49
N ALA A 160 -10.78 -10.69 39.81
CA ALA A 160 -10.12 -11.83 40.42
C ALA A 160 -8.87 -11.44 41.24
N GLU A 161 -8.36 -10.23 41.06
CA GLU A 161 -7.20 -9.68 41.79
C GLU A 161 -7.54 -8.88 43.03
N LYS A 162 -8.83 -8.84 43.44
CA LYS A 162 -9.34 -8.23 44.70
C LYS A 162 -9.79 -9.29 45.67
#